data_70d17df7dac61d5bbf814f973c1918ce
#
_entry.id   70d17df7dac61d5bbf814f973c1918ce
#
_cell.length_a   1.000
_cell.length_b   1.000
_cell.length_c   1.000
_cell.angle_alpha   90.00
_cell.angle_beta   90.00
_cell.angle_gamma   90.00
#
_symmetry.space_group_name_H-M   'P 1'
#
loop_
_entity.id
_entity.type
_entity.pdbx_description
1 polymer ?
#
loop_
_entity_poly.entity_id
_entity_poly.type
_entity_poly.pdbx_seq_one_letter_code
_entity_poly.pdbx_strand_id
1 'polypeptide(L)'
;PTRFYEINGSEVFDLAPSLNIDQITGGRAVVAGHIISNQVDIFAANERGPNFLYKNENGTFNDIAGEKRIQDVFQNGRGTSLTDFNYSGQLDIVTGNWNGYHRIFVKEKDAFNDKSSLEFKSPTLIRTIISADFDNDGYDEIFMNNIGQPNKLFKILDNGILEEIPLVNALEPQGLGTGAAVADIDNDGILELLVSHGESGAQPLSLFKANVSNRNYIRIKPLNTFGAPAR
;
A
#
# COMPACT_ATOMS: atom_id res chain seq x y z
N PRO A 1 21.09 -0.31 5.51
CA PRO A 1 20.77 -1.21 4.41
C PRO A 1 19.41 -1.88 4.62
N THR A 2 18.75 -2.27 3.52
CA THR A 2 17.58 -3.13 3.55
C THR A 2 17.93 -4.48 4.15
N ARG A 3 16.99 -5.11 4.85
CA ARG A 3 17.16 -6.42 5.47
C ARG A 3 16.05 -7.37 5.01
N PHE A 4 16.40 -8.62 4.83
CA PHE A 4 15.47 -9.70 4.53
C PHE A 4 15.82 -10.90 5.41
N TYR A 5 14.94 -11.23 6.33
CA TYR A 5 15.22 -12.24 7.33
C TYR A 5 14.53 -13.56 7.02
N GLU A 6 15.30 -14.65 7.07
CA GLU A 6 14.80 -16.01 7.13
C GLU A 6 14.88 -16.52 8.58
N ILE A 7 13.84 -17.22 9.01
CA ILE A 7 13.80 -17.86 10.32
C ILE A 7 13.88 -19.37 10.11
N ASN A 8 14.93 -20.00 10.65
CA ASN A 8 15.11 -21.43 10.63
C ASN A 8 15.25 -21.96 12.07
N GLY A 9 14.18 -22.54 12.59
CA GLY A 9 14.09 -22.92 14.00
C GLY A 9 14.15 -21.69 14.91
N SER A 10 15.20 -21.56 15.72
CA SER A 10 15.47 -20.42 16.59
C SER A 10 16.47 -19.42 16.02
N GLU A 11 17.01 -19.68 14.85
CA GLU A 11 18.03 -18.83 14.21
C GLU A 11 17.40 -17.89 13.18
N VAL A 12 17.96 -16.67 13.07
CA VAL A 12 17.53 -15.63 12.14
C VAL A 12 18.71 -15.26 11.25
N PHE A 13 18.52 -15.42 9.96
CA PHE A 13 19.54 -15.11 8.95
C PHE A 13 19.15 -13.90 8.13
N ASP A 14 20.08 -13.00 7.89
CA ASP A 14 19.89 -11.90 6.95
C ASP A 14 20.28 -12.34 5.54
N LEU A 15 19.31 -12.58 4.70
CA LEU A 15 19.50 -13.01 3.32
C LEU A 15 19.59 -11.83 2.31
N ALA A 16 19.40 -10.59 2.74
CA ALA A 16 19.37 -9.44 1.83
C ALA A 16 20.60 -9.35 0.91
N PRO A 17 21.85 -9.60 1.38
CA PRO A 17 23.02 -9.58 0.51
C PRO A 17 23.00 -10.67 -0.56
N SER A 18 22.59 -11.89 -0.21
CA SER A 18 22.53 -13.02 -1.14
C SER A 18 21.40 -12.91 -2.16
N LEU A 19 20.36 -12.14 -1.82
CA LEU A 19 19.20 -11.89 -2.66
C LEU A 19 19.32 -10.59 -3.50
N ASN A 20 20.44 -9.87 -3.36
CA ASN A 20 20.70 -8.59 -4.05
C ASN A 20 19.71 -7.45 -3.70
N ILE A 21 19.26 -7.40 -2.44
CA ILE A 21 18.34 -6.37 -1.92
C ILE A 21 18.86 -5.64 -0.68
N ASP A 22 20.19 -5.60 -0.49
CA ASP A 22 20.86 -5.00 0.68
C ASP A 22 21.25 -3.52 0.50
N GLN A 23 20.63 -2.82 -0.48
CA GLN A 23 20.94 -1.43 -0.77
C GLN A 23 20.75 -0.52 0.45
N ILE A 24 21.60 0.49 0.55
CA ILE A 24 21.48 1.55 1.55
C ILE A 24 20.43 2.55 1.06
N THR A 25 19.32 2.63 1.77
CA THR A 25 18.17 3.44 1.37
C THR A 25 17.58 4.20 2.55
N GLY A 26 16.73 5.18 2.25
CA GLY A 26 15.81 5.81 3.18
C GLY A 26 14.44 5.10 3.21
N GLY A 27 14.42 3.76 3.18
CA GLY A 27 13.19 2.96 3.08
C GLY A 27 12.14 3.32 4.13
N ARG A 28 10.91 3.52 3.69
CA ARG A 28 9.77 3.91 4.54
C ARG A 28 8.58 2.96 4.44
N ALA A 29 8.31 2.47 3.25
CA ALA A 29 7.22 1.55 3.03
C ALA A 29 7.63 0.48 2.01
N VAL A 30 7.07 -0.70 2.16
CA VAL A 30 7.31 -1.84 1.29
C VAL A 30 6.01 -2.59 1.07
N VAL A 31 5.80 -3.02 -0.17
CA VAL A 31 4.74 -3.96 -0.54
C VAL A 31 5.31 -5.08 -1.39
N ALA A 32 4.69 -6.24 -1.32
CA ALA A 32 5.08 -7.40 -2.09
C ALA A 32 3.86 -8.05 -2.75
N GLY A 33 4.02 -8.48 -4.00
CA GLY A 33 2.93 -9.09 -4.77
C GLY A 33 3.39 -9.50 -6.17
N HIS A 34 2.49 -10.05 -6.94
CA HIS A 34 2.74 -10.40 -8.35
C HIS A 34 2.65 -9.15 -9.24
N ILE A 35 3.64 -8.23 -9.09
CA ILE A 35 3.61 -6.90 -9.73
C ILE A 35 4.04 -7.00 -11.20
N ILE A 36 5.16 -7.66 -11.46
CA ILE A 36 5.77 -7.77 -12.78
C ILE A 36 5.87 -9.22 -13.23
N SER A 37 6.25 -10.10 -12.33
CA SER A 37 6.48 -11.50 -12.60
C SER A 37 5.37 -12.40 -12.09
N ASN A 38 5.44 -13.70 -12.40
CA ASN A 38 4.59 -14.72 -11.79
C ASN A 38 5.07 -15.13 -10.39
N GLN A 39 6.07 -14.44 -9.86
CA GLN A 39 6.60 -14.62 -8.51
C GLN A 39 6.33 -13.35 -7.69
N VAL A 40 6.59 -13.41 -6.39
CA VAL A 40 6.39 -12.25 -5.53
C VAL A 40 7.53 -11.26 -5.74
N ASP A 41 7.24 -10.13 -6.37
CA ASP A 41 8.11 -8.97 -6.52
C ASP A 41 7.98 -8.05 -5.32
N ILE A 42 8.92 -7.12 -5.14
CA ILE A 42 8.93 -6.19 -4.01
C ILE A 42 9.04 -4.76 -4.54
N PHE A 43 8.11 -3.89 -4.14
CA PHE A 43 8.27 -2.45 -4.32
C PHE A 43 8.58 -1.78 -3.00
N ALA A 44 9.63 -0.93 -2.98
CA ALA A 44 10.06 -0.18 -1.81
C ALA A 44 10.05 1.32 -2.09
N ALA A 45 9.23 2.05 -1.34
CA ALA A 45 9.19 3.50 -1.37
C ALA A 45 10.24 4.09 -0.43
N ASN A 46 11.01 5.04 -0.93
CA ASN A 46 12.13 5.63 -0.21
C ASN A 46 11.94 7.13 0.04
N GLU A 47 12.46 7.59 1.17
CA GLU A 47 12.67 9.00 1.47
C GLU A 47 14.08 9.39 1.03
N ARG A 48 14.20 10.52 0.30
CA ARG A 48 15.49 11.06 -0.17
C ARG A 48 16.29 10.09 -1.06
N GLY A 49 15.60 9.51 -2.03
CA GLY A 49 16.24 8.64 -3.00
C GLY A 49 15.22 7.93 -3.88
N PRO A 50 15.70 7.18 -4.88
CA PRO A 50 14.80 6.47 -5.79
C PRO A 50 14.01 5.38 -5.08
N ASN A 51 12.78 5.15 -5.52
CA ASN A 51 12.06 3.93 -5.21
C ASN A 51 12.73 2.74 -5.91
N PHE A 52 12.58 1.55 -5.33
CA PHE A 52 13.03 0.30 -5.94
C PHE A 52 11.83 -0.56 -6.34
N LEU A 53 11.97 -1.24 -7.47
CA LEU A 53 11.10 -2.34 -7.87
C LEU A 53 11.97 -3.58 -8.12
N TYR A 54 12.01 -4.46 -7.17
CA TYR A 54 12.76 -5.69 -7.22
C TYR A 54 11.94 -6.78 -7.89
N LYS A 55 12.24 -7.07 -9.15
CA LYS A 55 11.69 -8.21 -9.86
C LYS A 55 12.31 -9.49 -9.34
N ASN A 56 11.48 -10.44 -8.96
CA ASN A 56 11.92 -11.75 -8.53
C ASN A 56 12.22 -12.66 -9.72
N GLU A 57 13.44 -13.14 -9.81
CA GLU A 57 13.91 -14.09 -10.82
C GLU A 57 14.40 -15.36 -10.13
N ASN A 58 13.47 -16.25 -9.77
CA ASN A 58 13.74 -17.52 -9.07
C ASN A 58 14.48 -17.36 -7.74
N GLY A 59 14.08 -16.37 -6.94
CA GLY A 59 14.63 -16.10 -5.62
C GLY A 59 15.78 -15.11 -5.60
N THR A 60 16.23 -14.62 -6.75
CA THR A 60 17.18 -13.50 -6.86
C THR A 60 16.43 -12.27 -7.34
N PHE A 61 16.74 -11.11 -6.78
CA PHE A 61 16.03 -9.87 -7.09
C PHE A 61 16.88 -8.91 -7.92
N ASN A 62 16.26 -8.29 -8.91
CA ASN A 62 16.85 -7.26 -9.75
C ASN A 62 16.02 -5.99 -9.67
N ASP A 63 16.65 -4.85 -9.34
CA ASP A 63 15.97 -3.55 -9.37
C ASP A 63 15.74 -3.09 -10.80
N ILE A 64 14.47 -2.97 -11.17
CA ILE A 64 14.02 -2.52 -12.49
C ILE A 64 13.24 -1.20 -12.42
N ALA A 65 13.23 -0.49 -11.28
CA ALA A 65 12.43 0.73 -11.11
C ALA A 65 12.76 1.81 -12.14
N GLY A 66 14.03 1.93 -12.53
CA GLY A 66 14.47 2.86 -13.58
C GLY A 66 13.93 2.49 -14.95
N GLU A 67 14.03 1.22 -15.33
CA GLU A 67 13.48 0.68 -16.58
C GLU A 67 11.96 0.89 -16.66
N LYS A 68 11.27 0.67 -15.53
CA LYS A 68 9.81 0.77 -15.41
C LYS A 68 9.30 2.18 -15.12
N ARG A 69 10.18 3.19 -15.00
CA ARG A 69 9.87 4.62 -14.82
C ARG A 69 9.13 4.97 -13.51
N ILE A 70 9.43 4.24 -12.43
CA ILE A 70 8.79 4.43 -11.12
C ILE A 70 9.77 4.79 -9.99
N GLN A 71 10.98 5.22 -10.32
CA GLN A 71 11.98 5.62 -9.33
C GLN A 71 11.55 6.83 -8.49
N ASP A 72 10.80 7.77 -9.08
CA ASP A 72 10.26 8.99 -8.45
C ASP A 72 11.27 9.74 -7.55
N VAL A 73 12.48 9.92 -8.06
CA VAL A 73 13.71 10.30 -7.32
C VAL A 73 13.63 11.61 -6.53
N PHE A 74 12.68 12.50 -6.86
CA PHE A 74 12.51 13.81 -6.23
C PHE A 74 11.42 13.82 -5.16
N GLN A 75 10.83 12.68 -4.85
CA GLN A 75 9.76 12.57 -3.86
C GLN A 75 10.27 11.91 -2.56
N ASN A 76 9.50 12.07 -1.50
CA ASN A 76 9.79 11.49 -0.19
C ASN A 76 8.72 10.44 0.13
N GLY A 77 8.91 9.21 -0.35
CA GLY A 77 7.96 8.12 -0.13
C GLY A 77 7.72 7.83 1.34
N ARG A 78 6.45 7.64 1.73
CA ARG A 78 6.04 7.32 3.11
C ARG A 78 5.10 6.14 3.20
N GLY A 79 4.14 6.05 2.31
CA GLY A 79 3.17 4.96 2.25
C GLY A 79 3.13 4.34 0.86
N THR A 80 2.82 3.06 0.78
CA THR A 80 2.58 2.39 -0.50
C THR A 80 1.57 1.27 -0.34
N SER A 81 0.77 1.05 -1.38
CA SER A 81 -0.20 -0.03 -1.47
C SER A 81 -0.25 -0.58 -2.90
N LEU A 82 -0.82 -1.77 -3.05
CA LEU A 82 -1.12 -2.36 -4.35
C LEU A 82 -2.63 -2.35 -4.56
N THR A 83 -3.05 -2.12 -5.79
CA THR A 83 -4.46 -2.15 -6.21
C THR A 83 -4.54 -2.52 -7.69
N ASP A 84 -5.67 -2.99 -8.18
CA ASP A 84 -5.98 -3.09 -9.61
C ASP A 84 -6.77 -1.85 -10.03
N PHE A 85 -6.05 -0.75 -10.28
CA PHE A 85 -6.64 0.57 -10.49
C PHE A 85 -7.57 0.65 -11.71
N ASN A 86 -7.30 -0.10 -12.75
CA ASN A 86 -8.04 -0.06 -14.00
C ASN A 86 -8.79 -1.37 -14.31
N TYR A 87 -8.89 -2.25 -13.31
CA TYR A 87 -9.59 -3.55 -13.40
C TYR A 87 -9.06 -4.46 -14.52
N SER A 88 -7.75 -4.40 -14.72
CA SER A 88 -7.05 -5.19 -15.73
C SER A 88 -6.69 -6.60 -15.26
N GLY A 89 -6.86 -6.90 -13.99
CA GLY A 89 -6.39 -8.11 -13.32
C GLY A 89 -4.89 -8.06 -13.00
N GLN A 90 -4.25 -6.88 -13.09
CA GLN A 90 -2.85 -6.66 -12.78
C GLN A 90 -2.71 -5.70 -11.61
N LEU A 91 -1.65 -5.89 -10.82
CA LEU A 91 -1.39 -5.00 -9.69
C LEU A 91 -0.69 -3.72 -10.16
N ASP A 92 -1.26 -2.60 -9.74
CA ASP A 92 -0.75 -1.25 -9.85
C ASP A 92 -0.18 -0.80 -8.51
N ILE A 93 0.62 0.27 -8.51
CA ILE A 93 1.31 0.75 -7.31
C ILE A 93 0.81 2.14 -6.94
N VAL A 94 0.32 2.29 -5.72
CA VAL A 94 -0.04 3.60 -5.14
C VAL A 94 1.04 4.02 -4.17
N THR A 95 1.54 5.26 -4.29
CA THR A 95 2.53 5.81 -3.36
C THR A 95 2.11 7.16 -2.81
N GLY A 96 2.23 7.30 -1.49
CA GLY A 96 2.10 8.56 -0.78
C GLY A 96 3.46 9.17 -0.50
N ASN A 97 3.65 10.43 -0.89
CA ASN A 97 4.88 11.17 -0.73
C ASN A 97 4.72 12.31 0.29
N TRP A 98 5.61 12.36 1.29
CA TRP A 98 5.60 13.38 2.32
C TRP A 98 5.84 14.77 1.75
N ASN A 99 4.84 15.65 1.88
CA ASN A 99 4.87 17.00 1.35
C ASN A 99 5.28 17.05 -0.14
N GLY A 100 4.87 16.04 -0.89
CA GLY A 100 5.21 15.84 -2.29
C GLY A 100 4.06 15.26 -3.08
N TYR A 101 4.22 15.14 -4.39
CA TYR A 101 3.18 14.64 -5.28
C TYR A 101 2.95 13.14 -5.07
N HIS A 102 1.74 12.75 -4.67
CA HIS A 102 1.35 11.35 -4.60
C HIS A 102 1.23 10.73 -6.00
N ARG A 103 1.40 9.41 -6.12
CA ARG A 103 1.39 8.70 -7.41
C ARG A 103 0.50 7.49 -7.41
N ILE A 104 -0.11 7.27 -8.57
CA ILE A 104 -0.71 5.99 -8.96
C ILE A 104 -0.02 5.55 -10.24
N PHE A 105 0.88 4.60 -10.09
CA PHE A 105 1.62 4.00 -11.19
C PHE A 105 0.83 2.82 -11.73
N VAL A 106 0.16 3.04 -12.85
CA VAL A 106 -0.64 2.02 -13.55
C VAL A 106 0.23 1.28 -14.56
N LYS A 107 0.22 -0.04 -14.48
CA LYS A 107 0.96 -0.90 -15.38
C LYS A 107 0.30 -0.93 -16.75
N GLU A 108 1.02 -0.46 -17.75
CA GLU A 108 0.60 -0.49 -19.15
C GLU A 108 1.70 -1.15 -19.99
N LYS A 109 1.43 -2.35 -20.50
CA LYS A 109 2.42 -3.16 -21.22
C LYS A 109 3.67 -3.41 -20.38
N ASP A 110 4.81 -2.86 -20.78
CA ASP A 110 6.12 -3.10 -20.17
C ASP A 110 6.57 -1.97 -19.21
N ALA A 111 5.77 -0.94 -18.99
CA ALA A 111 6.11 0.20 -18.15
C ALA A 111 4.93 0.60 -17.26
N PHE A 112 5.21 1.45 -16.27
CA PHE A 112 4.19 2.11 -15.48
C PHE A 112 4.00 3.56 -15.96
N ASN A 113 2.76 4.01 -15.94
CA ASN A 113 2.39 5.40 -16.21
C ASN A 113 1.69 6.00 -15.00
N ASP A 114 2.03 7.24 -14.66
CA ASP A 114 1.36 7.96 -13.57
C ASP A 114 -0.04 8.42 -14.04
N LYS A 115 -1.08 7.83 -13.45
CA LYS A 115 -2.49 8.13 -13.71
C LYS A 115 -3.16 8.95 -12.59
N SER A 116 -2.38 9.47 -11.65
CA SER A 116 -2.91 10.28 -10.56
C SER A 116 -3.63 11.51 -11.08
N SER A 117 -4.84 11.79 -10.57
CA SER A 117 -5.54 13.04 -10.80
C SER A 117 -4.79 14.22 -10.15
N LEU A 118 -5.11 15.45 -10.54
CA LEU A 118 -4.53 16.65 -9.91
C LEU A 118 -4.87 16.73 -8.41
N GLU A 119 -6.06 16.28 -8.04
CA GLU A 119 -6.56 16.27 -6.68
C GLU A 119 -5.82 15.24 -5.83
N PHE A 120 -5.66 14.02 -6.35
CA PHE A 120 -4.88 12.97 -5.68
C PHE A 120 -3.41 13.37 -5.51
N LYS A 121 -2.80 13.99 -6.52
CA LYS A 121 -1.41 14.47 -6.48
C LYS A 121 -1.15 15.55 -5.44
N SER A 122 -2.19 16.20 -4.93
CA SER A 122 -2.03 17.34 -4.02
C SER A 122 -1.17 16.96 -2.80
N PRO A 123 -0.06 17.66 -2.53
CA PRO A 123 0.85 17.32 -1.44
C PRO A 123 0.16 17.33 -0.09
N THR A 124 0.40 16.30 0.72
CA THR A 124 -0.04 16.22 2.12
C THR A 124 1.09 15.73 3.02
N LEU A 125 0.89 15.82 4.33
CA LEU A 125 1.80 15.24 5.33
C LEU A 125 1.44 13.77 5.56
N ILE A 126 1.43 12.99 4.48
CA ILE A 126 1.02 11.59 4.50
C ILE A 126 1.97 10.70 5.30
N ARG A 127 1.40 9.68 5.95
CA ARG A 127 2.14 8.62 6.66
C ARG A 127 1.87 7.24 6.08
N THR A 128 0.62 6.97 5.73
CA THR A 128 0.22 5.64 5.25
C THR A 128 -0.79 5.78 4.12
N ILE A 129 -0.68 4.89 3.14
CA ILE A 129 -1.70 4.64 2.11
C ILE A 129 -2.18 3.20 2.25
N ILE A 130 -3.49 3.02 2.13
CA ILE A 130 -4.13 1.71 2.08
C ILE A 130 -5.11 1.69 0.92
N SER A 131 -5.02 0.65 0.09
CA SER A 131 -6.03 0.32 -0.90
C SER A 131 -6.80 -0.90 -0.40
N ALA A 132 -8.13 -0.79 -0.33
CA ALA A 132 -9.01 -1.86 0.10
C ALA A 132 -10.45 -1.56 -0.31
N ASP A 133 -11.24 -2.58 -0.56
CA ASP A 133 -12.68 -2.47 -0.82
C ASP A 133 -13.43 -2.27 0.51
N PHE A 134 -13.59 -1.01 0.92
CA PHE A 134 -14.25 -0.65 2.19
C PHE A 134 -15.77 -0.76 2.12
N ASP A 135 -16.37 -0.61 0.95
CA ASP A 135 -17.82 -0.63 0.79
C ASP A 135 -18.36 -1.92 0.16
N ASN A 136 -17.50 -2.91 -0.07
CA ASN A 136 -17.83 -4.22 -0.66
C ASN A 136 -18.52 -4.08 -2.04
N ASP A 137 -18.12 -3.12 -2.86
CA ASP A 137 -18.66 -3.00 -4.22
C ASP A 137 -17.81 -3.73 -5.27
N GLY A 138 -16.67 -4.28 -4.85
CA GLY A 138 -15.74 -5.03 -5.67
C GLY A 138 -14.58 -4.21 -6.21
N TYR A 139 -14.50 -2.94 -5.82
CA TYR A 139 -13.46 -2.01 -6.22
C TYR A 139 -12.78 -1.41 -4.99
N ASP A 140 -11.44 -1.24 -5.08
CA ASP A 140 -10.71 -0.66 -3.96
C ASP A 140 -10.96 0.83 -3.84
N GLU A 141 -11.10 1.32 -2.61
CA GLU A 141 -10.86 2.71 -2.26
C GLU A 141 -9.41 2.91 -1.80
N ILE A 142 -8.92 4.15 -1.94
CA ILE A 142 -7.57 4.53 -1.49
C ILE A 142 -7.68 5.48 -0.30
N PHE A 143 -7.37 4.97 0.88
CA PHE A 143 -7.31 5.76 2.11
C PHE A 143 -5.91 6.35 2.30
N MET A 144 -5.86 7.65 2.61
CA MET A 144 -4.64 8.41 2.87
C MET A 144 -4.65 8.90 4.32
N ASN A 145 -3.77 8.32 5.14
CA ASN A 145 -3.60 8.74 6.54
C ASN A 145 -2.56 9.86 6.63
N ASN A 146 -3.00 11.03 7.09
CA ASN A 146 -2.18 12.21 7.23
C ASN A 146 -1.90 12.54 8.70
N ILE A 147 -0.78 13.26 8.97
CA ILE A 147 -0.47 13.78 10.30
C ILE A 147 -0.75 15.28 10.37
N GLY A 148 -1.60 15.70 11.32
CA GLY A 148 -1.96 17.10 11.51
C GLY A 148 -2.71 17.74 10.36
N GLN A 149 -3.28 16.94 9.48
CA GLN A 149 -4.09 17.32 8.33
C GLN A 149 -5.24 16.33 8.15
N PRO A 150 -6.35 16.71 7.48
CA PRO A 150 -7.43 15.79 7.18
C PRO A 150 -6.95 14.53 6.45
N ASN A 151 -7.44 13.38 6.87
CA ASN A 151 -7.34 12.15 6.08
C ASN A 151 -8.17 12.29 4.82
N LYS A 152 -7.86 11.51 3.80
CA LYS A 152 -8.59 11.48 2.53
C LYS A 152 -8.96 10.06 2.14
N LEU A 153 -10.07 9.93 1.43
CA LEU A 153 -10.50 8.67 0.84
C LEU A 153 -10.91 8.93 -0.61
N PHE A 154 -10.33 8.15 -1.51
CA PHE A 154 -10.65 8.23 -2.94
C PHE A 154 -11.27 6.91 -3.39
N LYS A 155 -12.41 7.00 -4.05
CA LYS A 155 -13.03 5.88 -4.74
C LYS A 155 -12.51 5.78 -6.17
N ILE A 156 -12.20 4.57 -6.59
CA ILE A 156 -11.84 4.26 -7.98
C ILE A 156 -13.14 3.92 -8.71
N LEU A 157 -13.45 4.68 -9.75
CA LEU A 157 -14.63 4.44 -10.60
C LEU A 157 -14.26 3.54 -11.79
N ASP A 158 -15.25 2.90 -12.43
CA ASP A 158 -15.11 1.94 -13.53
C ASP A 158 -14.17 2.37 -14.68
N ASN A 159 -13.95 3.64 -14.83
CA ASN A 159 -13.12 4.22 -15.91
C ASN A 159 -11.72 4.65 -15.42
N GLY A 160 -11.33 4.29 -14.19
CA GLY A 160 -10.09 4.72 -13.57
C GLY A 160 -10.07 6.20 -13.15
N ILE A 161 -11.23 6.83 -13.03
CA ILE A 161 -11.35 8.17 -12.45
C ILE A 161 -11.37 8.02 -10.93
N LEU A 162 -10.68 8.95 -10.25
CA LEU A 162 -10.71 9.07 -8.80
C LEU A 162 -11.76 10.12 -8.38
N GLU A 163 -12.56 9.74 -7.40
CA GLU A 163 -13.49 10.65 -6.73
C GLU A 163 -13.14 10.71 -5.23
N GLU A 164 -12.85 11.90 -4.69
CA GLU A 164 -12.67 12.08 -3.26
C GLU A 164 -14.04 11.99 -2.57
N ILE A 165 -14.19 11.05 -1.63
CA ILE A 165 -15.43 10.81 -0.91
C ILE A 165 -15.33 11.24 0.55
N PRO A 166 -16.45 11.71 1.18
CA PRO A 166 -16.44 12.22 2.54
C PRO A 166 -16.14 11.16 3.59
N LEU A 167 -15.19 11.44 4.47
CA LEU A 167 -14.78 10.53 5.56
C LEU A 167 -15.56 10.70 6.86
N VAL A 168 -16.37 11.73 7.00
CA VAL A 168 -17.12 12.05 8.25
C VAL A 168 -16.19 11.96 9.48
N ASN A 169 -16.33 10.91 10.32
CA ASN A 169 -15.52 10.76 11.53
C ASN A 169 -14.07 10.38 11.25
N ALA A 170 -13.79 9.64 10.19
CA ALA A 170 -12.43 9.25 9.80
C ALA A 170 -11.64 10.39 9.13
N LEU A 171 -12.24 11.57 8.97
CA LEU A 171 -11.56 12.76 8.46
C LEU A 171 -10.41 13.22 9.37
N GLU A 172 -10.59 13.16 10.68
CA GLU A 172 -9.58 13.45 11.71
C GLU A 172 -8.66 14.65 11.39
N PRO A 173 -9.18 15.87 11.21
CA PRO A 173 -8.42 17.00 10.65
C PRO A 173 -7.24 17.46 11.51
N GLN A 174 -7.17 17.01 12.74
CA GLN A 174 -6.07 17.26 13.70
C GLN A 174 -5.46 15.95 14.22
N GLY A 175 -5.76 14.83 13.55
CA GLY A 175 -5.21 13.53 13.86
C GLY A 175 -3.70 13.51 13.64
N LEU A 176 -2.95 12.98 14.60
CA LEU A 176 -1.51 12.76 14.46
C LEU A 176 -1.26 11.36 13.88
N GLY A 177 -1.93 11.03 12.79
CA GLY A 177 -1.90 9.72 12.16
C GLY A 177 -0.49 9.28 11.79
N THR A 178 -0.08 8.09 12.22
CA THR A 178 1.25 7.52 11.97
C THR A 178 1.23 6.21 11.21
N GLY A 179 0.11 5.49 11.30
CA GLY A 179 -0.09 4.23 10.61
C GLY A 179 -1.55 3.86 10.52
N ALA A 180 -1.90 2.98 9.59
CA ALA A 180 -3.23 2.43 9.48
C ALA A 180 -3.16 0.96 9.02
N ALA A 181 -4.19 0.20 9.36
CA ALA A 181 -4.38 -1.18 8.94
C ALA A 181 -5.85 -1.49 8.72
N VAL A 182 -6.13 -2.49 7.91
CA VAL A 182 -7.50 -2.96 7.65
C VAL A 182 -7.64 -4.44 7.97
N ALA A 183 -8.77 -4.80 8.53
CA ALA A 183 -9.18 -6.19 8.76
C ALA A 183 -10.69 -6.27 8.98
N ASP A 184 -11.28 -7.40 8.65
CA ASP A 184 -12.64 -7.77 9.07
C ASP A 184 -12.56 -8.36 10.50
N ILE A 185 -12.67 -7.48 11.50
CA ILE A 185 -12.40 -7.81 12.92
C ILE A 185 -13.57 -8.59 13.53
N ASP A 186 -14.80 -8.22 13.20
CA ASP A 186 -16.01 -8.85 13.75
C ASP A 186 -16.56 -9.96 12.86
N ASN A 187 -15.94 -10.23 11.73
CA ASN A 187 -16.28 -11.30 10.79
C ASN A 187 -17.62 -11.12 10.09
N ASP A 188 -18.03 -9.89 9.82
CA ASP A 188 -19.27 -9.60 9.08
C ASP A 188 -19.02 -9.33 7.58
N GLY A 189 -17.76 -9.37 7.13
CA GLY A 189 -17.35 -9.19 5.75
C GLY A 189 -17.11 -7.74 5.33
N ILE A 190 -17.28 -6.78 6.23
CA ILE A 190 -16.95 -5.38 6.01
C ILE A 190 -15.62 -5.10 6.69
N LEU A 191 -14.71 -4.42 5.98
CA LEU A 191 -13.39 -4.11 6.54
C LEU A 191 -13.48 -2.95 7.54
N GLU A 192 -12.91 -3.13 8.73
CA GLU A 192 -12.63 -2.05 9.65
C GLU A 192 -11.27 -1.41 9.35
N LEU A 193 -11.21 -0.09 9.48
CA LEU A 193 -10.00 0.71 9.40
C LEU A 193 -9.52 1.09 10.79
N LEU A 194 -8.37 0.56 11.19
CA LEU A 194 -7.67 0.96 12.41
C LEU A 194 -6.63 2.03 12.07
N VAL A 195 -6.67 3.17 12.77
CA VAL A 195 -5.70 4.27 12.62
C VAL A 195 -4.94 4.45 13.92
N SER A 196 -3.62 4.46 13.85
CA SER A 196 -2.74 4.76 14.96
C SER A 196 -2.27 6.21 14.91
N HIS A 197 -2.12 6.81 16.09
CA HIS A 197 -1.68 8.19 16.27
C HIS A 197 -0.47 8.27 17.17
N GLY A 198 0.32 9.35 17.05
CA GLY A 198 1.49 9.52 17.91
C GLY A 198 2.48 10.54 17.37
N GLU A 199 3.75 10.21 17.46
CA GLU A 199 4.92 11.00 17.05
C GLU A 199 5.14 12.27 17.87
N SER A 200 4.24 13.27 17.80
CA SER A 200 4.39 14.55 18.53
C SER A 200 3.41 14.73 19.70
N GLY A 201 2.50 13.81 19.91
CA GLY A 201 1.52 13.85 21.00
C GLY A 201 0.76 12.54 21.14
N ALA A 202 0.38 12.20 22.35
CA ALA A 202 -0.44 11.02 22.61
C ALA A 202 -1.89 11.27 22.18
N GLN A 203 -2.41 10.39 21.34
CA GLN A 203 -3.81 10.33 20.93
C GLN A 203 -4.27 8.86 20.95
N PRO A 204 -5.56 8.57 21.20
CA PRO A 204 -6.07 7.21 21.19
C PRO A 204 -6.02 6.61 19.78
N LEU A 205 -6.05 5.28 19.72
CA LEU A 205 -6.32 4.57 18.46
C LEU A 205 -7.76 4.87 18.02
N SER A 206 -7.96 5.01 16.73
CA SER A 206 -9.29 5.12 16.12
C SER A 206 -9.62 3.87 15.34
N LEU A 207 -10.87 3.38 15.47
CA LEU A 207 -11.39 2.26 14.72
C LEU A 207 -12.65 2.72 13.97
N PHE A 208 -12.64 2.58 12.67
CA PHE A 208 -13.73 3.00 11.80
C PHE A 208 -14.27 1.81 11.02
N LYS A 209 -15.57 1.82 10.76
CA LYS A 209 -16.25 0.87 9.89
C LYS A 209 -17.11 1.61 8.89
N ALA A 210 -17.11 1.15 7.65
CA ALA A 210 -17.99 1.71 6.64
C ALA A 210 -19.46 1.40 6.98
N ASN A 211 -20.33 2.41 6.82
CA ASN A 211 -21.77 2.22 7.01
C ASN A 211 -22.41 1.79 5.69
N VAL A 212 -22.23 0.53 5.36
CA VAL A 212 -22.77 -0.08 4.14
C VAL A 212 -23.80 -1.14 4.48
N SER A 213 -24.80 -1.29 3.62
CA SER A 213 -25.86 -2.28 3.79
C SER A 213 -26.08 -3.09 2.51
N ASN A 214 -26.52 -4.33 2.67
CA ASN A 214 -26.92 -5.23 1.56
C ASN A 214 -25.79 -5.55 0.55
N ARG A 215 -24.55 -5.65 1.00
CA ARG A 215 -23.44 -6.15 0.20
C ARG A 215 -23.19 -7.63 0.50
N ASN A 216 -22.75 -8.36 -0.49
CA ASN A 216 -22.38 -9.76 -0.34
C ASN A 216 -20.86 -9.89 -0.28
N TYR A 217 -20.38 -10.84 0.52
CA TYR A 217 -18.97 -11.17 0.58
C TYR A 217 -18.76 -12.68 0.55
N ILE A 218 -17.56 -13.08 0.16
CA ILE A 218 -17.12 -14.48 0.22
C ILE A 218 -15.83 -14.52 1.03
N ARG A 219 -15.84 -15.34 2.09
CA ARG A 219 -14.62 -15.63 2.84
C ARG A 219 -13.98 -16.91 2.33
N ILE A 220 -12.78 -16.81 1.79
CA ILE A 220 -11.99 -17.94 1.34
C ILE A 220 -10.90 -18.20 2.37
N LYS A 221 -10.91 -19.40 2.97
CA LYS A 221 -9.86 -19.86 3.87
C LYS A 221 -9.11 -21.02 3.22
N PRO A 222 -8.05 -20.75 2.44
CA PRO A 222 -7.29 -21.82 1.84
C PRO A 222 -6.60 -22.63 2.93
N LEU A 223 -6.75 -23.93 2.89
CA LEU A 223 -6.12 -24.87 3.82
C LEU A 223 -5.22 -25.81 3.02
N ASN A 224 -4.10 -26.19 3.60
CA ASN A 224 -3.31 -27.31 3.08
C ASN A 224 -3.99 -28.66 3.38
N THR A 225 -3.42 -29.74 2.89
CA THR A 225 -3.97 -31.11 3.07
C THR A 225 -4.06 -31.55 4.54
N PHE A 226 -3.42 -30.85 5.44
CA PHE A 226 -3.46 -31.11 6.90
C PHE A 226 -4.41 -30.18 7.66
N GLY A 227 -5.18 -29.35 6.96
CA GLY A 227 -6.12 -28.40 7.56
C GLY A 227 -5.48 -27.14 8.15
N ALA A 228 -4.19 -26.93 7.97
CA ALA A 228 -3.55 -25.67 8.33
C ALA A 228 -3.73 -24.62 7.23
N PRO A 229 -3.74 -23.30 7.57
CA PRO A 229 -3.76 -22.26 6.56
C PRO A 229 -2.64 -22.47 5.53
N ALA A 230 -2.99 -22.36 4.25
CA ALA A 230 -1.99 -22.39 3.18
C ALA A 230 -1.11 -21.14 3.28
N ARG A 231 0.18 -21.34 3.08
CA ARG A 231 1.19 -20.29 3.05
C ARG A 231 1.63 -20.00 1.64
#